data_1ec7ff567952c3f87c93c7b4decefdfd
#
_entry.id   1ec7ff567952c3f87c93c7b4decefdfd
#
_cell.length_a   1.000
_cell.length_b   1.000
_cell.length_c   1.000
_cell.angle_alpha   90.00
_cell.angle_beta   90.00
_cell.angle_gamma   90.00
#
_symmetry.space_group_name_H-M   'P 1'
#
loop_
_entity.id
_entity.type
_entity.pdbx_description
1 polymer ?
#
loop_
_entity_poly.entity_id
_entity_poly.type
_entity_poly.pdbx_seq_one_letter_code
_entity_poly.pdbx_strand_id
1 'polypeptide(L)'
;MNNGTLPMIRRRFTASLLATVAVSAILTGCRKPEMHQQEKKDPHEASTLFADGIASRPLVEGTVVRGQPRTDGILYTGTGADGKASAEFPWQMTAADLQQGKKMFDIYCYVCHGKTGYGDGMIVQRGFVRPQSFHTDRVKNAPPGYIYQVITNGYGAMYSYAERVTPEDRWRIAAYIKALQVSQSQEFATLTPEEKTRVAQSTTQPAITPASKTETE
;
A
#
# COMPACT_ATOMS: atom_id res chain seq x y z
N MET A 1 50.47 -37.06 -53.17
CA MET A 1 50.31 -37.48 -51.78
C MET A 1 49.89 -36.24 -51.00
N ASN A 2 48.68 -36.26 -50.41
CA ASN A 2 47.93 -35.10 -49.92
C ASN A 2 48.41 -34.59 -48.52
N ASN A 3 49.13 -33.48 -48.52
CA ASN A 3 49.56 -32.79 -47.29
C ASN A 3 48.77 -31.50 -46.97
N GLY A 4 47.64 -31.26 -47.66
CA GLY A 4 46.91 -29.98 -47.55
C GLY A 4 45.76 -29.91 -46.58
N THR A 5 45.25 -31.02 -46.04
CA THR A 5 44.00 -31.04 -45.25
C THR A 5 44.19 -30.97 -43.73
N LEU A 6 45.31 -31.36 -43.23
CA LEU A 6 45.64 -31.36 -41.79
C LEU A 6 45.67 -29.96 -41.13
N PRO A 7 46.22 -28.90 -41.73
CA PRO A 7 46.26 -27.58 -41.13
C PRO A 7 44.85 -26.91 -41.02
N MET A 8 43.94 -27.16 -41.95
CA MET A 8 42.59 -26.63 -41.93
C MET A 8 41.75 -27.25 -40.83
N ILE A 9 41.84 -28.53 -40.59
CA ILE A 9 41.10 -29.24 -39.52
C ILE A 9 41.56 -28.74 -38.16
N ARG A 10 42.87 -28.60 -37.98
CA ARG A 10 43.44 -28.11 -36.71
C ARG A 10 43.02 -26.67 -36.42
N ARG A 11 42.93 -25.80 -37.44
CA ARG A 11 42.49 -24.42 -37.31
C ARG A 11 40.99 -24.30 -36.97
N ARG A 12 40.14 -25.20 -37.49
CA ARG A 12 38.72 -25.27 -37.16
C ARG A 12 38.51 -25.77 -35.74
N PHE A 13 39.25 -26.77 -35.29
CA PHE A 13 39.17 -27.26 -33.90
C PHE A 13 39.62 -26.21 -32.89
N THR A 14 40.69 -25.47 -33.14
CA THR A 14 41.13 -24.39 -32.24
C THR A 14 40.14 -23.22 -32.21
N ALA A 15 39.55 -22.82 -33.33
CA ALA A 15 38.54 -21.79 -33.38
C ALA A 15 37.26 -22.18 -32.63
N SER A 16 36.82 -23.45 -32.78
CA SER A 16 35.65 -23.98 -32.04
C SER A 16 35.91 -24.03 -30.53
N LEU A 17 37.07 -24.47 -30.10
CA LEU A 17 37.47 -24.52 -28.71
C LEU A 17 37.52 -23.12 -28.09
N LEU A 18 38.08 -22.14 -28.78
CA LEU A 18 38.14 -20.74 -28.34
C LEU A 18 36.73 -20.14 -28.24
N ALA A 19 35.84 -20.43 -29.19
CA ALA A 19 34.46 -19.97 -29.15
C ALA A 19 33.68 -20.58 -27.94
N THR A 20 33.90 -21.86 -27.68
CA THR A 20 33.25 -22.52 -26.50
C THR A 20 33.75 -21.93 -25.18
N VAL A 21 35.03 -21.67 -25.04
CA VAL A 21 35.63 -21.05 -23.85
C VAL A 21 35.12 -19.61 -23.67
N ALA A 22 35.02 -18.84 -24.78
CA ALA A 22 34.46 -17.48 -24.70
C ALA A 22 32.99 -17.45 -24.30
N VAL A 23 32.15 -18.36 -24.83
CA VAL A 23 30.74 -18.51 -24.44
C VAL A 23 30.61 -18.92 -22.97
N SER A 24 31.43 -19.88 -22.51
CA SER A 24 31.45 -20.28 -21.10
C SER A 24 31.87 -19.14 -20.17
N ALA A 25 32.84 -18.31 -20.56
CA ALA A 25 33.26 -17.14 -19.78
C ALA A 25 32.18 -16.05 -19.72
N ILE A 26 31.37 -15.86 -20.76
CA ILE A 26 30.23 -14.92 -20.76
C ILE A 26 29.11 -15.43 -19.88
N LEU A 27 28.82 -16.72 -19.90
CA LEU A 27 27.76 -17.33 -19.07
C LEU A 27 28.09 -17.32 -17.58
N THR A 28 29.37 -17.33 -17.20
CA THR A 28 29.76 -17.24 -15.76
C THR A 28 29.83 -15.79 -15.25
N GLY A 29 29.78 -14.79 -16.14
CA GLY A 29 29.86 -13.36 -15.80
C GLY A 29 28.61 -12.79 -15.07
N CYS A 30 27.48 -13.49 -15.09
CA CYS A 30 26.24 -13.07 -14.40
C CYS A 30 26.20 -13.49 -12.91
N ARG A 31 27.33 -13.51 -12.23
CA ARG A 31 27.37 -13.79 -10.80
C ARG A 31 26.86 -12.60 -10.02
N LYS A 32 25.84 -12.81 -9.18
CA LYS A 32 25.36 -11.77 -8.24
C LYS A 32 26.56 -11.30 -7.41
N PRO A 33 26.66 -9.98 -7.13
CA PRO A 33 27.69 -9.47 -6.24
C PRO A 33 27.71 -10.23 -4.91
N GLU A 34 28.87 -10.60 -4.41
CA GLU A 34 29.00 -11.39 -3.16
C GLU A 34 28.36 -10.73 -1.95
N MET A 35 28.28 -9.38 -1.94
CA MET A 35 27.62 -8.59 -0.90
C MET A 35 26.10 -8.48 -1.04
N HIS A 36 25.50 -9.07 -2.06
CA HIS A 36 24.07 -8.98 -2.31
C HIS A 36 23.22 -9.82 -1.33
N GLN A 37 23.72 -10.96 -0.94
CA GLN A 37 23.13 -11.80 0.09
C GLN A 37 24.14 -11.97 1.22
N GLN A 38 23.80 -11.44 2.39
CA GLN A 38 24.58 -11.54 3.62
C GLN A 38 23.86 -12.46 4.61
N GLU A 39 24.58 -12.98 5.60
CA GLU A 39 24.02 -13.75 6.71
C GLU A 39 23.22 -12.85 7.67
N LYS A 40 22.15 -12.25 7.15
CA LYS A 40 21.17 -11.47 7.92
C LYS A 40 19.78 -12.01 7.62
N LYS A 41 18.87 -11.82 8.54
CA LYS A 41 17.46 -12.12 8.32
C LYS A 41 16.75 -10.89 7.75
N ASP A 42 16.04 -11.06 6.64
CA ASP A 42 15.17 -10.03 6.12
C ASP A 42 13.81 -10.05 6.86
N PRO A 43 13.08 -8.92 6.94
CA PRO A 43 11.88 -8.80 7.79
C PRO A 43 10.81 -9.85 7.59
N HIS A 44 10.63 -10.40 6.41
CA HIS A 44 9.62 -11.43 6.11
C HIS A 44 10.23 -12.82 5.91
N GLU A 45 11.50 -13.00 6.26
CA GLU A 45 12.17 -14.30 6.14
C GLU A 45 11.78 -15.22 7.30
N ALA A 46 11.69 -16.51 7.02
CA ALA A 46 11.44 -17.51 8.04
C ALA A 46 12.62 -17.60 9.04
N SER A 47 12.31 -17.77 10.31
CA SER A 47 13.30 -17.93 11.37
C SER A 47 12.95 -19.12 12.26
N THR A 48 13.92 -19.98 12.50
CA THR A 48 13.80 -21.10 13.46
C THR A 48 14.10 -20.66 14.89
N LEU A 49 14.57 -19.42 15.10
CA LEU A 49 14.90 -18.89 16.42
C LEU A 49 13.67 -18.50 17.24
N PHE A 50 12.54 -18.24 16.57
CA PHE A 50 11.32 -17.75 17.21
C PHE A 50 10.17 -18.73 16.97
N ALA A 51 9.35 -18.93 18.00
CA ALA A 51 8.24 -19.88 17.98
C ALA A 51 7.17 -19.57 16.92
N ASP A 52 7.03 -18.28 16.54
CA ASP A 52 6.13 -17.82 15.48
C ASP A 52 6.69 -17.99 14.06
N GLY A 53 7.93 -18.47 13.94
CA GLY A 53 8.59 -18.73 12.67
C GLY A 53 8.96 -17.49 11.85
N ILE A 54 8.82 -16.28 12.39
CA ILE A 54 9.02 -15.02 11.68
C ILE A 54 10.27 -14.29 12.18
N ALA A 55 11.11 -13.79 11.27
CA ALA A 55 12.33 -13.06 11.63
C ALA A 55 12.04 -11.67 12.21
N SER A 56 11.00 -10.98 11.69
CA SER A 56 10.54 -9.70 12.24
C SER A 56 9.96 -9.85 13.63
N ARG A 57 10.44 -9.07 14.57
CA ARG A 57 9.88 -9.04 15.91
C ARG A 57 8.82 -7.95 16.05
N PRO A 58 7.73 -8.21 16.80
CA PRO A 58 6.79 -7.17 17.17
C PRO A 58 7.53 -6.08 17.96
N LEU A 59 7.05 -4.85 17.85
CA LEU A 59 7.58 -3.76 18.66
C LEU A 59 7.42 -4.09 20.15
N VAL A 60 8.44 -3.81 20.94
CA VAL A 60 8.37 -3.96 22.39
C VAL A 60 7.30 -2.98 22.92
N GLU A 61 6.37 -3.49 23.73
CA GLU A 61 5.31 -2.67 24.31
C GLU A 61 5.89 -1.48 25.10
N GLY A 62 5.30 -0.32 24.95
CA GLY A 62 5.77 0.91 25.59
C GLY A 62 6.95 1.59 24.90
N THR A 63 7.47 1.02 23.79
CA THR A 63 8.56 1.67 23.04
C THR A 63 8.04 2.89 22.30
N VAL A 64 8.65 4.04 22.53
CA VAL A 64 8.37 5.31 21.83
C VAL A 64 9.52 5.60 20.88
N VAL A 65 9.22 5.85 19.62
CA VAL A 65 10.22 6.23 18.62
C VAL A 65 10.82 7.60 18.99
N ARG A 66 12.14 7.72 18.93
CA ARG A 66 12.83 8.97 19.22
C ARG A 66 12.34 10.08 18.27
N GLY A 67 11.89 11.21 18.83
CA GLY A 67 11.37 12.35 18.09
C GLY A 67 9.88 12.26 17.73
N GLN A 68 9.17 11.20 18.14
CA GLN A 68 7.73 11.06 17.97
C GLN A 68 7.05 10.75 19.31
N PRO A 69 6.97 11.70 20.25
CA PRO A 69 6.22 11.49 21.48
C PRO A 69 4.73 11.30 21.14
N ARG A 70 4.16 10.17 21.55
CA ARG A 70 2.72 9.86 21.36
C ARG A 70 1.90 10.47 22.50
N THR A 71 1.89 11.79 22.58
CA THR A 71 1.21 12.53 23.66
C THR A 71 -0.28 12.72 23.40
N ASP A 72 -0.72 12.70 22.15
CA ASP A 72 -2.14 12.81 21.79
C ASP A 72 -2.76 11.41 21.68
N GLY A 73 -3.61 11.08 22.68
CA GLY A 73 -4.30 9.79 22.73
C GLY A 73 -5.23 9.57 21.56
N ILE A 74 -6.03 10.56 21.17
CA ILE A 74 -6.97 10.44 20.05
C ILE A 74 -6.22 10.20 18.75
N LEU A 75 -5.20 11.01 18.47
CA LEU A 75 -4.42 10.91 17.23
C LEU A 75 -3.79 9.53 17.05
N TYR A 76 -3.18 8.98 18.09
CA TYR A 76 -2.39 7.75 17.98
C TYR A 76 -3.16 6.47 18.28
N THR A 77 -4.24 6.53 19.07
CA THR A 77 -5.00 5.34 19.46
C THR A 77 -6.40 5.26 18.85
N GLY A 78 -6.93 6.38 18.36
CA GLY A 78 -8.33 6.46 17.94
C GLY A 78 -9.31 6.39 19.09
N THR A 79 -8.86 6.57 20.35
CA THR A 79 -9.64 6.39 21.57
C THR A 79 -9.85 7.74 22.24
N GLY A 80 -11.10 8.02 22.60
CA GLY A 80 -11.44 9.19 23.38
C GLY A 80 -11.10 9.04 24.87
N ALA A 81 -11.33 10.09 25.65
CA ALA A 81 -11.05 10.11 27.09
C ALA A 81 -11.86 9.07 27.89
N ASP A 82 -12.97 8.61 27.32
CA ASP A 82 -13.87 7.59 27.91
C ASP A 82 -13.37 6.15 27.64
N GLY A 83 -12.22 5.97 26.97
CA GLY A 83 -11.64 4.69 26.62
C GLY A 83 -12.33 4.00 25.42
N LYS A 84 -13.31 4.65 24.78
CA LYS A 84 -14.00 4.13 23.61
C LYS A 84 -13.44 4.72 22.32
N ALA A 85 -13.80 4.11 21.20
CA ALA A 85 -13.46 4.65 19.88
C ALA A 85 -14.01 6.08 19.74
N SER A 86 -13.15 7.04 19.39
CA SER A 86 -13.49 8.45 19.33
C SER A 86 -14.58 8.73 18.30
N ALA A 87 -15.61 9.47 18.71
CA ALA A 87 -16.63 10.01 17.81
C ALA A 87 -16.14 11.23 17.02
N GLU A 88 -15.06 11.85 17.47
CA GLU A 88 -14.50 13.07 16.91
C GLU A 88 -13.18 12.79 16.19
N PHE A 89 -12.88 13.63 15.23
CA PHE A 89 -11.56 13.65 14.58
C PHE A 89 -10.58 14.45 15.44
N PRO A 90 -9.27 14.11 15.43
CA PRO A 90 -8.27 14.85 16.23
C PRO A 90 -8.05 16.29 15.75
N TRP A 91 -8.52 16.65 14.56
CA TRP A 91 -8.53 18.02 14.03
C TRP A 91 -9.72 18.21 13.09
N GLN A 92 -10.02 19.48 12.75
CA GLN A 92 -11.07 19.80 11.79
C GLN A 92 -10.64 19.39 10.37
N MET A 93 -11.34 18.41 9.78
CA MET A 93 -11.06 17.89 8.45
C MET A 93 -11.36 18.93 7.38
N THR A 94 -10.39 19.17 6.52
CA THR A 94 -10.49 20.06 5.36
C THR A 94 -10.74 19.29 4.07
N ALA A 95 -11.08 20.00 2.99
CA ALA A 95 -11.18 19.41 1.65
C ALA A 95 -9.84 18.78 1.20
N ALA A 96 -8.71 19.40 1.57
CA ALA A 96 -7.38 18.85 1.28
C ALA A 96 -7.12 17.52 2.03
N ASP A 97 -7.57 17.41 3.29
CA ASP A 97 -7.49 16.15 4.05
C ASP A 97 -8.32 15.04 3.39
N LEU A 98 -9.52 15.35 2.90
CA LEU A 98 -10.35 14.39 2.18
C LEU A 98 -9.70 13.94 0.86
N GLN A 99 -9.06 14.85 0.13
CA GLN A 99 -8.32 14.51 -1.09
C GLN A 99 -7.12 13.61 -0.79
N GLN A 100 -6.36 13.91 0.25
CA GLN A 100 -5.25 13.08 0.70
C GLN A 100 -5.76 11.72 1.21
N GLY A 101 -6.86 11.69 1.97
CA GLY A 101 -7.53 10.47 2.41
C GLY A 101 -7.97 9.59 1.24
N LYS A 102 -8.55 10.20 0.21
CA LYS A 102 -8.89 9.51 -1.04
C LYS A 102 -7.66 8.91 -1.71
N LYS A 103 -6.58 9.69 -1.84
CA LYS A 103 -5.33 9.22 -2.44
C LYS A 103 -4.77 8.00 -1.69
N MET A 104 -4.74 8.05 -0.36
CA MET A 104 -4.26 6.94 0.45
C MET A 104 -5.21 5.72 0.39
N PHE A 105 -6.52 5.95 0.34
CA PHE A 105 -7.51 4.91 0.11
C PHE A 105 -7.30 4.23 -1.25
N ASP A 106 -7.05 4.99 -2.30
CA ASP A 106 -6.79 4.49 -3.64
C ASP A 106 -5.47 3.70 -3.73
N ILE A 107 -4.50 3.95 -2.85
CA ILE A 107 -3.25 3.19 -2.80
C ILE A 107 -3.39 1.88 -2.02
N TYR A 108 -4.02 1.91 -0.84
CA TYR A 108 -3.96 0.80 0.11
C TYR A 108 -5.26 0.02 0.28
N CYS A 109 -6.41 0.63 0.04
CA CYS A 109 -7.71 0.10 0.48
C CYS A 109 -8.59 -0.41 -0.66
N TYR A 110 -8.65 0.32 -1.79
CA TYR A 110 -9.63 0.04 -2.85
C TYR A 110 -9.45 -1.33 -3.48
N VAL A 111 -8.25 -1.89 -3.47
CA VAL A 111 -7.95 -3.21 -4.07
C VAL A 111 -8.79 -4.32 -3.46
N CYS A 112 -9.15 -4.20 -2.18
CA CYS A 112 -10.06 -5.09 -1.47
C CYS A 112 -11.47 -4.51 -1.34
N HIS A 113 -11.58 -3.23 -0.93
CA HIS A 113 -12.85 -2.61 -0.57
C HIS A 113 -13.65 -2.06 -1.75
N GLY A 114 -13.04 -1.96 -2.95
CA GLY A 114 -13.65 -1.32 -4.11
C GLY A 114 -13.63 0.20 -4.00
N LYS A 115 -13.75 0.90 -5.12
CA LYS A 115 -13.71 2.39 -5.15
C LYS A 115 -14.89 3.02 -4.43
N THR A 116 -16.02 2.33 -4.41
CA THR A 116 -17.27 2.77 -3.77
C THR A 116 -17.47 2.18 -2.39
N GLY A 117 -16.57 1.28 -1.92
CA GLY A 117 -16.60 0.73 -0.58
C GLY A 117 -17.58 -0.42 -0.34
N TYR A 118 -18.07 -1.08 -1.40
CA TYR A 118 -18.96 -2.24 -1.29
C TYR A 118 -18.24 -3.56 -1.03
N GLY A 119 -16.90 -3.57 -0.96
CA GLY A 119 -16.12 -4.78 -0.75
C GLY A 119 -15.99 -5.66 -2.00
N ASP A 120 -16.03 -5.05 -3.17
CA ASP A 120 -15.98 -5.71 -4.49
C ASP A 120 -14.67 -5.40 -5.24
N GLY A 121 -13.61 -5.12 -4.50
CA GLY A 121 -12.29 -4.81 -5.04
C GLY A 121 -11.72 -5.93 -5.93
N MET A 122 -10.72 -5.59 -6.73
CA MET A 122 -10.16 -6.48 -7.76
C MET A 122 -9.72 -7.84 -7.21
N ILE A 123 -9.10 -7.87 -6.03
CA ILE A 123 -8.62 -9.14 -5.46
C ILE A 123 -9.75 -10.01 -4.95
N VAL A 124 -10.88 -9.41 -4.53
CA VAL A 124 -12.10 -10.15 -4.15
C VAL A 124 -12.70 -10.86 -5.36
N GLN A 125 -12.72 -10.18 -6.51
CA GLN A 125 -13.17 -10.78 -7.79
C GLN A 125 -12.28 -11.94 -8.24
N ARG A 126 -11.07 -12.06 -7.68
CA ARG A 126 -10.12 -13.14 -7.94
C ARG A 126 -10.08 -14.20 -6.84
N GLY A 127 -11.10 -14.24 -5.97
CA GLY A 127 -11.26 -15.30 -4.96
C GLY A 127 -10.77 -14.96 -3.56
N PHE A 128 -10.37 -13.71 -3.30
CA PHE A 128 -10.06 -13.29 -1.93
C PHE A 128 -11.34 -13.09 -1.11
N VAL A 129 -11.23 -13.26 0.22
CA VAL A 129 -12.38 -13.08 1.13
C VAL A 129 -12.90 -11.65 1.01
N ARG A 130 -14.22 -11.54 0.76
CA ARG A 130 -14.89 -10.25 0.62
C ARG A 130 -14.93 -9.50 1.94
N PRO A 131 -14.38 -8.28 2.04
CA PRO A 131 -14.52 -7.45 3.21
C PRO A 131 -15.94 -6.95 3.38
N GLN A 132 -16.31 -6.58 4.60
CA GLN A 132 -17.61 -5.99 4.86
C GLN A 132 -17.75 -4.65 4.13
N SER A 133 -18.93 -4.43 3.52
CA SER A 133 -19.24 -3.15 2.89
C SER A 133 -19.26 -2.02 3.94
N PHE A 134 -18.74 -0.86 3.58
CA PHE A 134 -18.81 0.34 4.41
C PHE A 134 -20.23 0.88 4.58
N HIS A 135 -21.17 0.45 3.75
CA HIS A 135 -22.54 0.95 3.70
C HIS A 135 -23.52 0.14 4.56
N THR A 136 -23.04 -0.87 5.29
CA THR A 136 -23.87 -1.56 6.30
C THR A 136 -24.14 -0.65 7.49
N ASP A 137 -25.31 -0.78 8.13
CA ASP A 137 -25.70 0.04 9.28
C ASP A 137 -24.66 -0.01 10.40
N ARG A 138 -24.08 -1.19 10.65
CA ARG A 138 -23.01 -1.36 11.63
C ARG A 138 -21.81 -0.46 11.36
N VAL A 139 -21.35 -0.37 10.12
CA VAL A 139 -20.17 0.42 9.77
C VAL A 139 -20.51 1.90 9.57
N LYS A 140 -21.71 2.21 9.06
CA LYS A 140 -22.20 3.59 8.97
C LYS A 140 -22.28 4.25 10.34
N ASN A 141 -22.82 3.54 11.33
CA ASN A 141 -23.02 4.05 12.68
C ASN A 141 -21.72 3.99 13.53
N ALA A 142 -20.69 3.27 13.07
CA ALA A 142 -19.41 3.23 13.78
C ALA A 142 -18.73 4.61 13.81
N PRO A 143 -18.16 5.02 14.95
CA PRO A 143 -17.42 6.28 15.05
C PRO A 143 -16.14 6.25 14.19
N PRO A 144 -15.61 7.40 13.76
CA PRO A 144 -14.40 7.45 12.94
C PRO A 144 -13.19 6.82 13.63
N GLY A 145 -13.09 6.93 14.96
CA GLY A 145 -12.05 6.26 15.75
C GLY A 145 -12.07 4.74 15.61
N TYR A 146 -13.24 4.11 15.45
CA TYR A 146 -13.33 2.68 15.18
C TYR A 146 -12.69 2.32 13.82
N ILE A 147 -12.95 3.12 12.79
CA ILE A 147 -12.34 2.93 11.47
C ILE A 147 -10.83 3.06 11.57
N TYR A 148 -10.35 4.10 12.28
CA TYR A 148 -8.94 4.30 12.56
C TYR A 148 -8.31 3.08 13.25
N GLN A 149 -8.95 2.54 14.28
CA GLN A 149 -8.48 1.36 15.03
C GLN A 149 -8.40 0.11 14.14
N VAL A 150 -9.41 -0.11 13.29
CA VAL A 150 -9.40 -1.22 12.33
C VAL A 150 -8.23 -1.09 11.35
N ILE A 151 -7.96 0.10 10.83
CA ILE A 151 -6.80 0.33 9.94
C ILE A 151 -5.49 0.09 10.71
N THR A 152 -5.41 0.54 11.95
CA THR A 152 -4.22 0.44 12.79
C THR A 152 -3.92 -0.99 13.20
N ASN A 153 -4.89 -1.72 13.69
CA ASN A 153 -4.69 -3.02 14.33
C ASN A 153 -5.00 -4.20 13.39
N GLY A 154 -5.71 -3.93 12.28
CA GLY A 154 -6.30 -4.98 11.47
C GLY A 154 -7.63 -5.48 12.05
N TYR A 155 -8.37 -6.30 11.29
CA TYR A 155 -9.60 -6.94 11.73
C TYR A 155 -9.87 -8.21 10.91
N GLY A 156 -9.96 -9.36 11.55
CA GLY A 156 -10.15 -10.64 10.86
C GLY A 156 -9.05 -10.93 9.84
N ALA A 157 -9.39 -11.05 8.57
CA ALA A 157 -8.43 -11.25 7.49
C ALA A 157 -7.71 -9.96 7.04
N MET A 158 -8.12 -8.79 7.52
CA MET A 158 -7.47 -7.52 7.22
C MET A 158 -6.23 -7.34 8.11
N TYR A 159 -5.06 -7.23 7.50
CA TYR A 159 -3.81 -6.95 8.22
C TYR A 159 -3.75 -5.52 8.75
N SER A 160 -2.89 -5.29 9.75
CA SER A 160 -2.52 -3.96 10.24
C SER A 160 -1.83 -3.14 9.15
N TYR A 161 -2.21 -1.86 9.05
CA TYR A 161 -1.55 -0.88 8.19
C TYR A 161 -0.73 0.14 9.00
N ALA A 162 -0.50 -0.12 10.28
CA ALA A 162 0.19 0.81 11.17
C ALA A 162 1.58 1.22 10.69
N GLU A 163 2.32 0.31 10.06
CA GLU A 163 3.67 0.56 9.58
C GLU A 163 3.74 1.21 8.19
N ARG A 164 2.63 1.18 7.44
CA ARG A 164 2.58 1.66 6.04
C ARG A 164 1.86 2.98 5.88
N VAL A 165 0.96 3.29 6.80
CA VAL A 165 0.10 4.48 6.76
C VAL A 165 0.31 5.26 8.06
N THR A 166 0.68 6.53 7.95
CA THR A 166 0.90 7.39 9.12
C THR A 166 -0.39 7.57 9.93
N PRO A 167 -0.32 7.89 11.24
CA PRO A 167 -1.51 8.17 12.05
C PRO A 167 -2.43 9.21 11.42
N GLU A 168 -1.88 10.29 10.89
CA GLU A 168 -2.63 11.37 10.26
C GLU A 168 -3.35 10.86 9.00
N ASP A 169 -2.68 10.07 8.16
CA ASP A 169 -3.28 9.53 6.94
C ASP A 169 -4.34 8.47 7.24
N ARG A 170 -4.21 7.70 8.33
CA ARG A 170 -5.28 6.80 8.79
C ARG A 170 -6.55 7.58 9.16
N TRP A 171 -6.42 8.73 9.82
CA TRP A 171 -7.55 9.61 10.11
C TRP A 171 -8.15 10.22 8.83
N ARG A 172 -7.32 10.63 7.87
CA ARG A 172 -7.77 11.13 6.57
C ARG A 172 -8.51 10.05 5.78
N ILE A 173 -8.04 8.80 5.82
CA ILE A 173 -8.75 7.66 5.23
C ILE A 173 -10.09 7.44 5.94
N ALA A 174 -10.14 7.49 7.27
CA ALA A 174 -11.39 7.37 8.02
C ALA A 174 -12.39 8.47 7.65
N ALA A 175 -11.92 9.71 7.49
CA ALA A 175 -12.74 10.83 7.03
C ALA A 175 -13.25 10.61 5.60
N TYR A 176 -12.38 10.14 4.69
CA TYR A 176 -12.79 9.81 3.32
C TYR A 176 -13.85 8.69 3.29
N ILE A 177 -13.69 7.64 4.10
CA ILE A 177 -14.70 6.56 4.21
C ILE A 177 -16.05 7.13 4.69
N LYS A 178 -16.04 8.04 5.67
CA LYS A 178 -17.26 8.72 6.12
C LYS A 178 -17.91 9.56 5.01
N ALA A 179 -17.13 10.30 4.25
CA ALA A 179 -17.62 11.04 3.10
C ALA A 179 -18.17 10.10 2.01
N LEU A 180 -17.50 8.96 1.76
CA LEU A 180 -17.95 7.94 0.82
C LEU A 180 -19.29 7.34 1.24
N GLN A 181 -19.50 7.07 2.54
CA GLN A 181 -20.79 6.61 3.09
C GLN A 181 -21.90 7.61 2.80
N VAL A 182 -21.66 8.92 3.01
CA VAL A 182 -22.62 9.97 2.71
C VAL A 182 -22.93 10.01 1.22
N SER A 183 -21.91 9.97 0.37
CA SER A 183 -22.08 10.05 -1.08
C SER A 183 -22.93 8.91 -1.68
N GLN A 184 -22.91 7.73 -1.05
CA GLN A 184 -23.69 6.58 -1.50
C GLN A 184 -25.09 6.50 -0.85
N SER A 185 -25.36 7.31 0.18
CA SER A 185 -26.66 7.35 0.88
C SER A 185 -27.55 8.51 0.45
N GLN A 186 -27.00 9.49 -0.24
CA GLN A 186 -27.77 10.66 -0.73
C GLN A 186 -28.33 10.38 -2.12
N GLU A 187 -29.65 10.48 -2.26
CA GLU A 187 -30.27 10.50 -3.58
C GLU A 187 -30.01 11.87 -4.23
N PHE A 188 -29.53 11.86 -5.48
CA PHE A 188 -29.29 13.09 -6.25
C PHE A 188 -30.54 13.99 -6.31
N ALA A 189 -31.72 13.39 -6.26
CA ALA A 189 -32.99 14.11 -6.26
C ALA A 189 -33.17 15.02 -5.02
N THR A 190 -32.61 14.62 -3.87
CA THR A 190 -32.75 15.35 -2.59
C THR A 190 -31.76 16.49 -2.42
N LEU A 191 -30.76 16.59 -3.30
CA LEU A 191 -29.79 17.68 -3.28
C LEU A 191 -30.44 19.03 -3.63
N THR A 192 -30.00 20.08 -2.99
CA THR A 192 -30.39 21.45 -3.33
C THR A 192 -29.90 21.82 -4.75
N PRO A 193 -30.51 22.80 -5.41
CA PRO A 193 -30.06 23.27 -6.74
C PRO A 193 -28.59 23.68 -6.78
N GLU A 194 -28.09 24.29 -5.69
CA GLU A 194 -26.69 24.72 -5.55
C GLU A 194 -25.73 23.53 -5.44
N GLU A 195 -26.13 22.50 -4.67
CA GLU A 195 -25.35 21.27 -4.55
C GLU A 195 -25.31 20.49 -5.87
N LYS A 196 -26.43 20.40 -6.58
CA LYS A 196 -26.50 19.79 -7.92
C LYS A 196 -25.56 20.49 -8.91
N THR A 197 -25.51 21.82 -8.86
CA THR A 197 -24.63 22.62 -9.72
C THR A 197 -23.16 22.35 -9.38
N ARG A 198 -22.80 22.28 -8.08
CA ARG A 198 -21.43 21.97 -7.64
C ARG A 198 -20.99 20.56 -8.07
N VAL A 199 -21.87 19.57 -7.94
CA VAL A 199 -21.60 18.20 -8.40
C VAL A 199 -21.36 18.17 -9.92
N ALA A 200 -22.22 18.84 -10.70
CA ALA A 200 -22.06 18.92 -12.14
C ALA A 200 -20.75 19.59 -12.56
N GLN A 201 -20.35 20.66 -11.89
CA GLN A 201 -19.08 21.37 -12.14
C GLN A 201 -17.87 20.51 -11.78
N SER A 202 -17.91 19.75 -10.68
CA SER A 202 -16.81 18.85 -10.25
C SER A 202 -16.60 17.70 -11.24
N THR A 203 -17.63 17.27 -11.93
CA THR A 203 -17.57 16.21 -12.94
C THR A 203 -16.96 16.71 -14.27
N THR A 204 -17.00 18.02 -14.52
CA THR A 204 -16.52 18.62 -15.76
C THR A 204 -15.05 19.08 -15.67
N GLN A 205 -14.43 19.00 -14.49
CA GLN A 205 -13.04 19.39 -14.32
C GLN A 205 -12.13 18.29 -14.88
N PRO A 206 -11.33 18.55 -15.92
CA PRO A 206 -10.42 17.56 -16.48
C PRO A 206 -9.42 17.13 -15.42
N ALA A 207 -9.06 15.85 -15.47
CA ALA A 207 -8.03 15.26 -14.61
C ALA A 207 -6.81 16.17 -14.56
N ILE A 208 -6.34 16.48 -13.34
CA ILE A 208 -5.18 17.33 -13.08
C ILE A 208 -4.02 16.82 -13.93
N THR A 209 -3.62 17.60 -14.93
CA THR A 209 -2.40 17.36 -15.70
C THR A 209 -1.22 17.41 -14.72
N PRO A 210 -0.37 16.40 -14.66
CA PRO A 210 0.80 16.42 -13.77
C PRO A 210 1.66 17.63 -14.18
N ALA A 211 2.02 18.45 -13.18
CA ALA A 211 2.90 19.59 -13.35
C ALA A 211 4.16 19.15 -14.09
N SER A 212 4.47 19.80 -15.21
CA SER A 212 5.70 19.59 -15.97
C SER A 212 6.88 19.84 -15.04
N LYS A 213 7.79 18.88 -14.95
CA LYS A 213 9.11 19.09 -14.36
C LYS A 213 9.78 20.22 -15.16
N THR A 214 9.95 21.37 -14.54
CA THR A 214 10.90 22.36 -14.99
C THR A 214 12.29 21.79 -14.68
N GLU A 215 12.92 21.25 -15.68
CA GLU A 215 14.37 21.02 -15.67
C GLU A 215 15.03 22.41 -15.67
N THR A 216 15.65 22.74 -14.55
CA THR A 216 16.64 23.82 -14.50
C THR A 216 17.99 23.21 -14.74
N GLU A 217 18.59 23.64 -15.85
CA GLU A 217 20.03 23.52 -16.20
C GLU A 217 20.96 24.04 -15.09
#